data_e9306e45343f689bd723c1886c107de5
#
_entry.id   e9306e45343f689bd723c1886c107de5
#
_cell.length_a   1.000
_cell.length_b   1.000
_cell.length_c   1.000
_cell.angle_alpha   90.00
_cell.angle_beta   90.00
_cell.angle_gamma   90.00
#
_symmetry.space_group_name_H-M   'P 1'
#
loop_
_entity.id
_entity.type
_entity.pdbx_description
1 polymer ?
#
loop_
_entity_poly.entity_id
_entity_poly.type
_entity_poly.pdbx_seq_one_letter_code
_entity_poly.pdbx_strand_id
1 'polypeptide(L)'
;MKFSPPLGTPFGDRWSILLQAEALALQVLAAHGVPVADARILCSDQRTDLISTRYDRIGTAGARHVVPLDAVHDAFVPGPRRDWAATCQALAAQRRLPVDAAAQASALLQFGRLIGNTDMHFGNLSLVVGSPADAARGRFSLAPV
;
A
#
# COMPACT_ATOMS: atom_id res chain seq x y z
N MET A 1 4.06 4.19 -12.56
CA MET A 1 3.08 4.87 -13.43
C MET A 1 2.08 3.84 -13.93
N LYS A 2 0.80 4.13 -13.82
CA LYS A 2 -0.32 3.39 -14.41
C LYS A 2 -0.97 4.30 -15.44
N PHE A 3 -1.61 3.76 -16.46
CA PHE A 3 -2.30 4.55 -17.48
C PHE A 3 -3.55 3.85 -17.98
N SER A 4 -4.54 4.62 -18.42
CA SER A 4 -5.75 4.08 -19.04
C SER A 4 -5.47 3.69 -20.50
N PRO A 5 -6.22 2.73 -21.04
CA PRO A 5 -6.39 2.61 -22.50
C PRO A 5 -6.94 3.91 -23.11
N PRO A 6 -7.01 4.04 -24.45
CA PRO A 6 -7.53 5.21 -25.11
C PRO A 6 -8.94 5.59 -24.63
N LEU A 7 -9.14 6.88 -24.34
CA LEU A 7 -10.44 7.45 -23.98
C LEU A 7 -11.41 7.38 -25.17
N GLY A 8 -12.70 7.52 -24.87
CA GLY A 8 -13.78 7.38 -25.86
C GLY A 8 -14.17 5.93 -26.15
N THR A 9 -13.64 5.00 -25.36
CA THR A 9 -14.08 3.61 -25.34
C THR A 9 -14.60 3.25 -23.95
N PRO A 10 -15.62 2.38 -23.83
CA PRO A 10 -16.15 1.99 -22.52
C PRO A 10 -15.07 1.45 -21.56
N PHE A 11 -14.07 0.76 -22.10
CA PHE A 11 -12.96 0.21 -21.33
C PHE A 11 -11.97 1.29 -20.90
N GLY A 12 -11.58 2.19 -21.82
CA GLY A 12 -10.67 3.31 -21.52
C GLY A 12 -11.25 4.29 -20.52
N ASP A 13 -12.52 4.64 -20.70
CA ASP A 13 -13.23 5.58 -19.82
C ASP A 13 -13.38 5.00 -18.41
N ARG A 14 -13.73 3.71 -18.29
CA ARG A 14 -13.77 3.03 -16.99
C ARG A 14 -12.41 3.02 -16.29
N TRP A 15 -11.33 2.71 -17.00
CA TRP A 15 -9.98 2.73 -16.43
C TRP A 15 -9.54 4.12 -16.00
N SER A 16 -9.88 5.15 -16.78
CA SER A 16 -9.64 6.55 -16.41
C SER A 16 -10.29 6.89 -15.07
N ILE A 17 -11.56 6.52 -14.88
CA ILE A 17 -12.30 6.76 -13.63
C ILE A 17 -11.65 6.00 -12.47
N LEU A 18 -11.22 4.74 -12.66
CA LEU A 18 -10.56 3.96 -11.62
C LEU A 18 -9.23 4.59 -11.18
N LEU A 19 -8.42 5.12 -12.11
CA LEU A 19 -7.18 5.81 -11.77
C LEU A 19 -7.42 7.11 -11.00
N GLN A 20 -8.46 7.86 -11.35
CA GLN A 20 -8.87 9.05 -10.62
C GLN A 20 -9.40 8.71 -9.23
N ALA A 21 -10.17 7.64 -9.09
CA ALA A 21 -10.65 7.14 -7.80
C ALA A 21 -9.48 6.69 -6.90
N GLU A 22 -8.47 6.02 -7.46
CA GLU A 22 -7.25 5.64 -6.74
C GLU A 22 -6.52 6.90 -6.23
N ALA A 23 -6.32 7.91 -7.06
CA ALA A 23 -5.69 9.16 -6.65
C ALA A 23 -6.48 9.87 -5.53
N LEU A 24 -7.81 9.93 -5.65
CA LEU A 24 -8.68 10.51 -4.63
C LEU A 24 -8.59 9.73 -3.30
N ALA A 25 -8.58 8.40 -3.36
CA ALA A 25 -8.44 7.57 -2.16
C ALA A 25 -7.11 7.85 -1.43
N LEU A 26 -6.00 7.99 -2.15
CA LEU A 26 -4.70 8.38 -1.57
C LEU A 26 -4.75 9.78 -0.95
N GLN A 27 -5.40 10.75 -1.59
CA GLN A 27 -5.57 12.10 -1.03
C GLN A 27 -6.38 12.08 0.28
N VAL A 28 -7.47 11.31 0.33
CA VAL A 28 -8.28 11.15 1.54
C VAL A 28 -7.45 10.52 2.66
N LEU A 29 -6.72 9.46 2.39
CA LEU A 29 -5.84 8.81 3.37
C LEU A 29 -4.77 9.78 3.88
N ALA A 30 -4.12 10.55 3.00
CA ALA A 30 -3.13 11.56 3.36
C ALA A 30 -3.73 12.64 4.27
N ALA A 31 -4.93 13.13 3.97
CA ALA A 31 -5.63 14.12 4.78
C ALA A 31 -5.96 13.62 6.20
N HIS A 32 -6.01 12.30 6.40
CA HIS A 32 -6.20 11.65 7.69
C HIS A 32 -4.89 11.17 8.33
N GLY A 33 -3.74 11.65 7.84
CA GLY A 33 -2.43 11.36 8.43
C GLY A 33 -1.89 9.97 8.13
N VAL A 34 -2.49 9.23 7.19
CA VAL A 34 -1.95 7.94 6.74
C VAL A 34 -0.81 8.18 5.76
N PRO A 35 0.38 7.58 5.96
CA PRO A 35 1.45 7.66 4.98
C PRO A 35 1.04 7.04 3.65
N VAL A 36 1.07 7.83 2.59
CA VAL A 36 0.74 7.40 1.23
C VAL A 36 1.89 7.67 0.27
N ALA A 37 1.95 6.93 -0.83
CA ALA A 37 2.82 7.28 -1.94
C ALA A 37 2.35 8.62 -2.55
N ASP A 38 3.28 9.54 -2.82
CA ASP A 38 2.95 10.76 -3.54
C ASP A 38 2.49 10.40 -4.96
N ALA A 39 1.25 10.76 -5.28
CA ALA A 39 0.61 10.40 -6.53
C ALA A 39 -0.14 11.57 -7.15
N ARG A 40 -0.07 11.69 -8.48
CA ARG A 40 -0.76 12.72 -9.25
C ARG A 40 -1.39 12.17 -10.52
N ILE A 41 -2.51 12.76 -10.90
CA ILE A 41 -3.18 12.48 -12.18
C ILE A 41 -2.66 13.46 -13.24
N LEU A 42 -2.38 12.92 -14.42
CA LEU A 42 -2.22 13.68 -15.66
C LEU A 42 -3.29 13.21 -16.64
N CYS A 43 -4.03 14.16 -17.20
CA CYS A 43 -5.04 13.90 -18.21
C CYS A 43 -4.60 14.50 -19.54
N SER A 44 -4.79 13.76 -20.60
CA SER A 44 -4.70 14.23 -21.99
C SER A 44 -6.01 13.88 -22.71
N ASP A 45 -6.16 14.34 -23.95
CA ASP A 45 -7.32 14.01 -24.78
C ASP A 45 -7.40 12.51 -25.11
N GLN A 46 -6.31 11.79 -24.94
CA GLN A 46 -6.22 10.38 -25.33
C GLN A 46 -6.26 9.41 -24.15
N ARG A 47 -5.76 9.80 -22.96
CA ARG A 47 -5.65 8.91 -21.80
C ARG A 47 -5.47 9.65 -20.49
N THR A 48 -5.68 8.92 -19.41
CA THR A 48 -5.38 9.34 -18.04
C THR A 48 -4.17 8.55 -17.51
N ASP A 49 -3.20 9.24 -16.95
CA ASP A 49 -2.03 8.65 -16.30
C ASP A 49 -2.08 8.92 -14.80
N LEU A 50 -1.82 7.90 -13.98
CA LEU A 50 -1.53 8.02 -12.55
C LEU A 50 -0.03 7.82 -12.34
N ILE A 51 0.64 8.87 -11.91
CA ILE A 51 2.08 8.86 -11.63
C ILE A 51 2.27 8.80 -10.12
N SER A 52 2.97 7.77 -9.63
CA SER A 52 3.32 7.62 -8.21
C SER A 52 4.83 7.71 -8.04
N THR A 53 5.26 8.44 -7.02
CA THR A 53 6.67 8.46 -6.60
C THR A 53 6.98 7.16 -5.85
N ARG A 54 8.06 6.51 -6.21
CA ARG A 54 8.49 5.27 -5.57
C ARG A 54 9.04 5.54 -4.18
N TYR A 55 8.33 5.09 -3.15
CA TYR A 55 8.72 5.23 -1.74
C TYR A 55 9.88 4.30 -1.33
N ASP A 56 10.16 3.28 -2.13
CA ASP A 56 11.26 2.34 -1.91
C ASP A 56 12.63 2.86 -2.41
N ARG A 57 12.69 4.06 -2.99
CA ARG A 57 13.92 4.70 -3.47
C ARG A 57 14.37 5.82 -2.55
N ILE A 58 15.70 5.94 -2.37
CA ILE A 58 16.35 6.96 -1.56
C ILE A 58 17.44 7.63 -2.39
N GLY A 59 17.27 8.92 -2.67
CA GLY A 59 18.21 9.66 -3.52
C GLY A 59 18.37 9.04 -4.91
N THR A 60 19.56 9.12 -5.49
CA THR A 60 19.82 8.67 -6.87
C THR A 60 20.12 7.18 -7.00
N ALA A 61 20.64 6.54 -5.95
CA ALA A 61 21.09 5.14 -6.00
C ALA A 61 20.65 4.29 -4.80
N GLY A 62 20.04 4.88 -3.78
CA GLY A 62 19.61 4.16 -2.59
C GLY A 62 18.26 3.45 -2.79
N ALA A 63 18.06 2.38 -2.02
CA ALA A 63 16.79 1.66 -1.97
C ALA A 63 16.46 1.26 -0.52
N ARG A 64 15.17 1.23 -0.18
CA ARG A 64 14.65 0.63 1.04
C ARG A 64 14.31 -0.83 0.78
N HIS A 65 14.56 -1.67 1.76
CA HIS A 65 14.11 -3.05 1.67
C HIS A 65 12.61 -3.12 1.99
N VAL A 66 11.82 -3.51 1.00
CA VAL A 66 10.36 -3.62 1.09
C VAL A 66 9.98 -5.09 0.94
N VAL A 67 9.13 -5.58 1.82
CA VAL A 67 8.67 -6.97 1.83
C VAL A 67 7.14 -6.98 1.86
N PRO A 68 6.47 -7.75 1.00
CA PRO A 68 5.02 -7.85 1.03
C PRO A 68 4.54 -8.60 2.27
N LEU A 69 3.32 -8.26 2.75
CA LEU A 69 2.78 -8.78 4.00
C LEU A 69 2.63 -10.30 4.00
N ASP A 70 2.36 -10.91 2.85
CA ASP A 70 2.25 -12.38 2.73
C ASP A 70 3.57 -13.07 3.09
N ALA A 71 4.69 -12.61 2.57
CA ALA A 71 6.00 -13.18 2.88
C ALA A 71 6.36 -13.05 4.36
N VAL A 72 5.99 -11.91 4.99
CA VAL A 72 6.22 -11.70 6.42
C VAL A 72 5.27 -12.57 7.26
N HIS A 73 4.01 -12.72 6.84
CA HIS A 73 3.08 -13.62 7.49
C HIS A 73 3.62 -15.05 7.53
N ASP A 74 4.00 -15.58 6.37
CA ASP A 74 4.48 -16.96 6.24
C ASP A 74 5.75 -17.24 7.07
N ALA A 75 6.59 -16.21 7.23
CA ALA A 75 7.82 -16.34 8.00
C ALA A 75 7.62 -16.26 9.52
N PHE A 76 6.61 -15.53 10.00
CA PHE A 76 6.53 -15.15 11.41
C PHE A 76 5.19 -15.41 12.10
N VAL A 77 4.10 -15.59 11.33
CA VAL A 77 2.76 -15.77 11.91
C VAL A 77 2.28 -17.20 11.67
N PRO A 78 2.05 -17.98 12.73
CA PRO A 78 1.54 -19.34 12.56
C PRO A 78 0.07 -19.34 12.13
N GLY A 79 -0.29 -20.29 11.28
CA GLY A 79 -1.67 -20.52 10.84
C GLY A 79 -2.05 -19.80 9.56
N PRO A 80 -3.32 -19.86 9.16
CA PRO A 80 -3.76 -19.34 7.87
C PRO A 80 -3.84 -17.82 7.86
N ARG A 81 -3.56 -17.23 6.71
CA ARG A 81 -3.76 -15.81 6.44
C ARG A 81 -5.25 -15.46 6.52
N ARG A 82 -5.64 -14.59 7.46
CA ARG A 82 -7.02 -14.11 7.61
C ARG A 82 -7.22 -12.80 6.85
N ASP A 83 -6.64 -11.73 7.38
CA ASP A 83 -6.64 -10.39 6.79
C ASP A 83 -5.42 -9.59 7.26
N TRP A 84 -5.26 -8.38 6.74
CA TRP A 84 -4.15 -7.49 7.08
C TRP A 84 -4.10 -7.15 8.56
N ALA A 85 -5.27 -6.84 9.16
CA ALA A 85 -5.36 -6.43 10.56
C ALA A 85 -4.93 -7.57 11.50
N ALA A 86 -5.42 -8.77 11.28
CA ALA A 86 -5.08 -9.94 12.10
C ALA A 86 -3.57 -10.27 12.03
N THR A 87 -2.98 -10.19 10.83
CA THR A 87 -1.54 -10.41 10.67
C THR A 87 -0.71 -9.32 11.35
N CYS A 88 -1.07 -8.04 11.14
CA CYS A 88 -0.36 -6.93 11.78
C CYS A 88 -0.49 -6.96 13.31
N GLN A 89 -1.63 -7.36 13.86
CA GLN A 89 -1.82 -7.58 15.29
C GLN A 89 -0.92 -8.70 15.84
N ALA A 90 -0.82 -9.83 15.13
CA ALA A 90 0.07 -10.91 15.50
C ALA A 90 1.55 -10.49 15.49
N LEU A 91 1.96 -9.71 14.48
CA LEU A 91 3.31 -9.15 14.40
C LEU A 91 3.58 -8.13 15.52
N ALA A 92 2.60 -7.29 15.86
CA ALA A 92 2.71 -6.34 16.96
C ALA A 92 2.82 -7.04 18.31
N ALA A 93 2.05 -8.11 18.55
CA ALA A 93 2.16 -8.93 19.75
C ALA A 93 3.56 -9.57 19.91
N GLN A 94 4.22 -9.88 18.81
CA GLN A 94 5.60 -10.37 18.78
C GLN A 94 6.67 -9.23 18.82
N ARG A 95 6.26 -7.96 18.96
CA ARG A 95 7.13 -6.78 18.92
C ARG A 95 7.92 -6.63 17.59
N ARG A 96 7.38 -7.17 16.52
CA ARG A 96 7.93 -7.07 15.16
C ARG A 96 7.38 -5.86 14.39
N LEU A 97 6.20 -5.38 14.78
CA LEU A 97 5.53 -4.23 14.20
C LEU A 97 5.08 -3.29 15.35
N PRO A 98 5.11 -1.96 15.19
CA PRO A 98 4.52 -1.02 16.13
C PRO A 98 3.01 -1.25 16.31
N VAL A 99 2.47 -0.98 17.50
CA VAL A 99 1.04 -1.19 17.82
C VAL A 99 0.15 -0.26 16.98
N ASP A 100 0.57 0.96 16.75
CA ASP A 100 -0.11 1.94 15.89
C ASP A 100 -0.17 1.48 14.43
N ALA A 101 0.85 0.81 13.94
CA ALA A 101 0.84 0.22 12.59
C ALA A 101 -0.23 -0.87 12.42
N ALA A 102 -0.49 -1.66 13.47
CA ALA A 102 -1.57 -2.64 13.46
C ALA A 102 -2.95 -1.95 13.42
N ALA A 103 -3.12 -0.86 14.16
CA ALA A 103 -4.34 -0.04 14.11
C ALA A 103 -4.51 0.61 12.73
N GLN A 104 -3.43 1.12 12.14
CA GLN A 104 -3.43 1.68 10.79
C GLN A 104 -3.81 0.63 9.73
N ALA A 105 -3.25 -0.57 9.79
CA ALA A 105 -3.63 -1.67 8.88
C ALA A 105 -5.11 -2.03 8.98
N SER A 106 -5.66 -1.99 10.20
CA SER A 106 -7.10 -2.20 10.43
C SER A 106 -7.95 -1.09 9.79
N ALA A 107 -7.55 0.17 9.97
CA ALA A 107 -8.23 1.32 9.37
C ALA A 107 -8.17 1.28 7.83
N LEU A 108 -7.02 0.94 7.26
CA LEU A 108 -6.86 0.75 5.81
C LEU A 108 -7.77 -0.35 5.26
N LEU A 109 -7.90 -1.46 5.98
CA LEU A 109 -8.78 -2.55 5.59
C LEU A 109 -10.26 -2.10 5.59
N GLN A 110 -10.68 -1.34 6.62
CA GLN A 110 -12.04 -0.80 6.69
C GLN A 110 -12.29 0.24 5.60
N PHE A 111 -11.36 1.15 5.39
CA PHE A 111 -11.44 2.16 4.33
C PHE A 111 -11.58 1.51 2.95
N GLY A 112 -10.74 0.51 2.64
CA GLY A 112 -10.83 -0.20 1.37
C GLY A 112 -12.20 -0.87 1.18
N ARG A 113 -12.77 -1.48 2.22
CA ARG A 113 -14.13 -2.04 2.18
C ARG A 113 -15.20 -0.98 1.93
N LEU A 114 -15.09 0.18 2.58
CA LEU A 114 -16.04 1.28 2.42
C LEU A 114 -16.06 1.86 1.00
N ILE A 115 -14.89 1.95 0.35
CA ILE A 115 -14.80 2.45 -1.04
C ILE A 115 -15.00 1.35 -2.09
N GLY A 116 -15.32 0.12 -1.68
CA GLY A 116 -15.53 -1.00 -2.60
C GLY A 116 -14.26 -1.51 -3.28
N ASN A 117 -13.08 -1.31 -2.67
CA ASN A 117 -11.83 -1.87 -3.19
C ASN A 117 -11.84 -3.40 -3.03
N THR A 118 -11.87 -4.13 -4.12
CA THR A 118 -11.85 -5.60 -4.15
C THR A 118 -10.44 -6.19 -4.27
N ASP A 119 -9.42 -5.35 -4.51
CA ASP A 119 -8.03 -5.77 -4.70
C ASP A 119 -7.24 -5.67 -3.38
N MET A 120 -7.79 -6.24 -2.30
CA MET A 120 -7.20 -6.17 -0.96
C MET A 120 -6.52 -7.48 -0.56
N HIS A 121 -5.70 -8.02 -1.45
CA HIS A 121 -4.90 -9.22 -1.14
C HIS A 121 -3.61 -8.85 -0.37
N PHE A 122 -2.97 -9.84 0.24
CA PHE A 122 -1.81 -9.66 1.12
C PHE A 122 -0.59 -9.02 0.43
N GLY A 123 -0.43 -9.21 -0.88
CA GLY A 123 0.65 -8.58 -1.66
C GLY A 123 0.49 -7.06 -1.85
N ASN A 124 -0.71 -6.49 -1.58
CA ASN A 124 -0.97 -5.05 -1.73
C ASN A 124 -0.69 -4.24 -0.45
N LEU A 125 -0.36 -4.90 0.67
CA LEU A 125 0.20 -4.24 1.84
C LEU A 125 1.65 -4.67 2.00
N SER A 126 2.54 -3.69 2.12
CA SER A 126 3.98 -3.95 2.24
C SER A 126 4.54 -3.41 3.55
N LEU A 127 5.64 -4.00 3.98
CA LEU A 127 6.40 -3.61 5.15
C LEU A 127 7.80 -3.16 4.74
N VAL A 128 8.35 -2.21 5.47
CA VAL A 128 9.71 -1.70 5.28
C VAL A 128 10.61 -2.19 6.40
N VAL A 129 11.81 -2.58 6.05
CA VAL A 129 12.91 -2.81 6.99
C VAL A 129 13.74 -1.54 7.07
N GLY A 130 13.77 -0.91 8.26
CA GLY A 130 14.39 0.41 8.44
C GLY A 130 15.92 0.37 8.43
N SER A 131 16.52 -0.69 8.97
CA SER A 131 17.96 -0.81 9.11
C SER A 131 18.42 -2.29 9.09
N PRO A 132 19.71 -2.57 8.85
CA PRO A 132 20.26 -3.93 9.02
C PRO A 132 20.03 -4.53 10.40
N ALA A 133 20.02 -3.71 11.45
CA ALA A 133 19.73 -4.15 12.81
C ALA A 133 18.26 -4.55 12.97
N ASP A 134 17.33 -3.87 12.30
CA ASP A 134 15.92 -4.24 12.30
C ASP A 134 15.69 -5.52 11.48
N ALA A 135 16.41 -5.68 10.36
CA ALA A 135 16.40 -6.92 9.60
C ALA A 135 16.81 -8.12 10.45
N ALA A 136 17.93 -8.00 11.15
CA ALA A 136 18.45 -9.06 12.03
C ALA A 136 17.48 -9.42 13.17
N ARG A 137 16.65 -8.47 13.61
CA ARG A 137 15.65 -8.67 14.66
C ARG A 137 14.26 -9.01 14.11
N GLY A 138 14.08 -9.04 12.80
CA GLY A 138 12.78 -9.22 12.13
C GLY A 138 11.78 -8.13 12.55
N ARG A 139 12.21 -6.87 12.58
CA ARG A 139 11.39 -5.69 12.89
C ARG A 139 11.04 -4.94 11.61
N PHE A 140 9.80 -4.49 11.55
CA PHE A 140 9.22 -3.85 10.39
C PHE A 140 8.46 -2.57 10.76
N SER A 141 8.21 -1.73 9.76
CA SER A 141 7.19 -0.68 9.79
C SER A 141 6.28 -0.82 8.58
N LEU A 142 5.06 -0.25 8.63
CA LEU A 142 4.22 -0.20 7.44
C LEU A 142 4.89 0.66 6.36
N ALA A 143 4.82 0.18 5.12
CA ALA A 143 5.16 0.99 3.97
C ALA A 143 4.03 2.02 3.70
N PRO A 144 4.31 3.15 3.05
CA PRO A 144 3.27 4.00 2.47
C PRO A 144 2.38 3.20 1.52
N VAL A 145 1.08 3.45 1.55
CA VAL A 145 0.09 2.82 0.65
C VAL A 145 -0.08 3.62 -0.64
#